data_4cfd7956887356d7fb92d3ffbe0c05d6
#
_entry.id   4cfd7956887356d7fb92d3ffbe0c05d6
#
_cell.length_a   1.000
_cell.length_b   1.000
_cell.length_c   1.000
_cell.angle_alpha   90.00
_cell.angle_beta   90.00
_cell.angle_gamma   90.00
#
_symmetry.space_group_name_H-M   'P 1'
#
loop_
_entity.id
_entity.type
_entity.pdbx_description
1 polymer ?
#
loop_
_entity_poly.entity_id
_entity_poly.type
_entity_poly.pdbx_seq_one_letter_code
_entity_poly.pdbx_strand_id
1 'polypeptide(L)'
;KTPLMPHAESSIASLRLRQTMSWQSARITHRFQRRSMFKKQITAAVAAAFLSASVAAIAHESASAEAPHAEHHAHWTYDGSEGPDHWGEMEAKFNTCSSGKNQSPINLTDFVQADLKPLAFNYKAGGDTILNNGHTIQVNFADGSEVALNGHSYALKQFHAHAPSENQINGKNYPMEVHFVHADANGSLAVVAVMFEEGAANPGLTKAWKAMPENAGEKVALKDNVLGTDIMPADKSYYRFNGSLTTPPCTEGVTWLVLKKPVTASKEQIENFMHLMHHHNNRPIQAVNARPILE
;
A
#
# COMPACT_ATOMS: atom_id res chain seq x y z
N LYS A 1 32.98 45.63 50.04
CA LYS A 1 31.88 46.03 50.92
C LYS A 1 30.67 45.25 50.48
N THR A 2 30.45 44.15 51.13
CA THR A 2 29.17 43.47 51.29
C THR A 2 28.36 44.20 52.38
N PRO A 3 27.02 44.17 52.39
CA PRO A 3 26.38 43.15 53.19
C PRO A 3 25.04 42.63 52.61
N LEU A 4 24.79 41.34 52.85
CA LEU A 4 23.78 40.74 53.73
C LEU A 4 22.32 40.73 53.25
N MET A 5 21.84 39.49 53.14
CA MET A 5 20.45 39.05 53.17
C MET A 5 19.65 39.56 54.35
N PRO A 6 18.30 39.47 54.37
CA PRO A 6 17.74 38.38 55.10
C PRO A 6 16.54 37.65 54.51
N HIS A 7 16.31 36.48 55.07
CA HIS A 7 15.23 35.51 55.00
C HIS A 7 13.84 36.12 55.30
N ALA A 8 12.83 35.51 54.73
CA ALA A 8 11.55 35.32 55.42
C ALA A 8 10.83 34.08 54.86
N GLU A 9 10.77 33.05 55.68
CA GLU A 9 9.85 31.91 55.63
C GLU A 9 8.42 32.36 56.00
N SER A 10 7.42 31.70 55.40
CA SER A 10 6.14 31.37 56.05
C SER A 10 5.37 30.49 55.04
N SER A 11 5.27 29.22 55.18
CA SER A 11 4.64 28.31 56.13
C SER A 11 3.11 28.49 56.26
N ILE A 12 2.44 27.35 56.03
CA ILE A 12 1.11 26.91 56.44
C ILE A 12 -0.07 27.41 55.58
N ALA A 13 -0.90 26.57 54.93
CA ALA A 13 -1.78 25.61 55.60
C ALA A 13 -2.41 24.63 54.59
N SER A 14 -2.37 23.40 54.95
CA SER A 14 -3.16 22.28 54.51
C SER A 14 -4.66 22.50 54.68
N LEU A 15 -5.46 22.19 53.65
CA LEU A 15 -6.84 21.82 53.89
C LEU A 15 -7.20 20.59 53.07
N ARG A 16 -7.27 19.47 53.79
CA ARG A 16 -7.86 18.21 53.32
C ARG A 16 -9.38 18.43 53.27
N LEU A 17 -9.95 18.14 52.14
CA LEU A 17 -11.34 17.72 52.07
C LEU A 17 -11.42 16.40 51.31
N ARG A 18 -11.54 15.35 52.12
CA ARG A 18 -12.04 14.06 51.66
C ARG A 18 -13.55 14.21 51.51
N GLN A 19 -14.06 13.97 50.32
CA GLN A 19 -15.42 13.55 50.14
C GLN A 19 -15.45 12.20 49.46
N THR A 20 -15.66 11.22 50.29
CA THR A 20 -16.15 9.88 49.95
C THR A 20 -17.59 10.00 49.49
N MET A 21 -17.87 9.60 48.27
CA MET A 21 -19.23 9.20 47.90
C MET A 21 -19.17 7.90 47.15
N SER A 22 -19.51 6.88 47.90
CA SER A 22 -19.95 5.56 47.49
C SER A 22 -21.31 5.69 46.78
N TRP A 23 -21.46 5.22 45.58
CA TRP A 23 -22.75 4.82 45.02
C TRP A 23 -22.57 3.59 44.14
N GLN A 24 -22.80 2.45 44.71
CA GLN A 24 -23.78 1.43 44.38
C GLN A 24 -23.91 1.05 42.88
N SER A 25 -23.47 -0.16 42.67
CA SER A 25 -23.82 -1.09 41.60
C SER A 25 -25.30 -1.02 41.21
N ALA A 26 -25.59 -0.61 40.02
CA ALA A 26 -26.85 -0.97 39.37
C ALA A 26 -26.59 -2.11 38.39
N ARG A 27 -26.88 -3.33 38.84
CA ARG A 27 -27.00 -4.52 38.01
C ARG A 27 -28.27 -4.38 37.15
N ILE A 28 -28.10 -4.20 35.88
CA ILE A 28 -29.20 -4.43 34.93
C ILE A 28 -28.92 -5.75 34.26
N THR A 29 -29.59 -6.77 34.81
CA THR A 29 -29.75 -8.07 34.19
C THR A 29 -30.80 -7.97 33.10
N HIS A 30 -30.42 -7.94 31.84
CA HIS A 30 -31.34 -8.18 30.76
C HIS A 30 -31.38 -9.68 30.42
N ARG A 31 -32.51 -10.27 30.76
CA ARG A 31 -32.99 -11.60 30.45
C ARG A 31 -32.85 -11.91 28.97
N PHE A 32 -32.02 -12.88 28.65
CA PHE A 32 -32.09 -13.60 27.37
C PHE A 32 -33.33 -14.51 27.35
N GLN A 33 -34.31 -14.12 26.59
CA GLN A 33 -35.47 -14.95 26.34
C GLN A 33 -35.14 -15.88 25.15
N ARG A 34 -34.89 -17.12 25.48
CA ARG A 34 -34.87 -18.24 24.52
C ARG A 34 -36.24 -18.36 23.86
N ARG A 35 -36.29 -18.23 22.55
CA ARG A 35 -37.44 -18.72 21.78
C ARG A 35 -37.09 -20.07 21.17
N SER A 36 -37.83 -21.04 21.70
CA SER A 36 -37.96 -22.44 21.38
C SER A 36 -38.26 -22.71 19.91
N MET A 37 -37.62 -23.77 19.44
CA MET A 37 -37.90 -24.46 18.17
C MET A 37 -39.35 -24.94 18.08
N PHE A 38 -39.99 -24.64 16.98
CA PHE A 38 -41.19 -25.36 16.56
C PHE A 38 -40.84 -26.31 15.41
N LYS A 39 -40.68 -27.58 15.78
CA LYS A 39 -40.78 -28.69 14.83
C LYS A 39 -42.27 -28.90 14.53
N LYS A 40 -42.65 -28.82 13.27
CA LYS A 40 -43.87 -29.43 12.80
C LYS A 40 -43.53 -30.48 11.75
N GLN A 41 -43.67 -31.74 12.20
CA GLN A 41 -43.83 -32.89 11.33
C GLN A 41 -45.24 -32.83 10.74
N ILE A 42 -45.37 -33.03 9.45
CA ILE A 42 -46.64 -33.39 8.82
C ILE A 42 -46.43 -34.70 8.09
N THR A 43 -47.26 -35.64 8.51
CA THR A 43 -47.35 -37.04 8.18
C THR A 43 -47.84 -37.28 6.73
N ALA A 44 -47.41 -38.39 6.17
CA ALA A 44 -47.78 -38.91 4.86
C ALA A 44 -49.30 -39.23 4.75
N ALA A 45 -49.85 -39.00 3.57
CA ALA A 45 -51.04 -39.70 3.09
C ALA A 45 -50.81 -40.13 1.64
N VAL A 46 -50.81 -41.43 1.44
CA VAL A 46 -50.80 -42.16 0.18
C VAL A 46 -52.21 -42.14 -0.42
N ALA A 47 -52.29 -41.72 -1.68
CA ALA A 47 -53.48 -42.11 -2.50
C ALA A 47 -53.01 -42.33 -3.94
N ALA A 48 -53.12 -43.57 -4.38
CA ALA A 48 -52.88 -43.99 -5.76
C ALA A 48 -54.17 -43.79 -6.58
N ALA A 49 -54.01 -43.24 -7.80
CA ALA A 49 -54.98 -43.39 -8.88
C ALA A 49 -54.39 -43.18 -10.24
N PHE A 50 -54.23 -44.24 -10.98
CA PHE A 50 -54.41 -44.52 -12.41
C PHE A 50 -54.16 -43.51 -13.53
N LEU A 51 -53.22 -43.95 -14.38
CA LEU A 51 -53.13 -43.93 -15.87
C LEU A 51 -53.97 -42.90 -16.65
N SER A 52 -53.25 -42.10 -17.42
CA SER A 52 -53.46 -41.88 -18.85
C SER A 52 -52.15 -41.38 -19.51
N ALA A 53 -51.67 -42.11 -20.50
CA ALA A 53 -50.50 -41.79 -21.28
C ALA A 53 -50.84 -40.67 -22.27
N SER A 54 -50.10 -39.58 -22.18
CA SER A 54 -49.99 -38.57 -23.24
C SER A 54 -48.50 -38.33 -23.47
N VAL A 55 -48.01 -38.85 -24.60
CA VAL A 55 -46.65 -38.57 -25.09
C VAL A 55 -46.62 -37.13 -25.55
N ALA A 56 -46.11 -36.23 -24.69
CA ALA A 56 -45.67 -34.90 -25.11
C ALA A 56 -44.15 -34.97 -25.31
N ALA A 57 -43.71 -34.78 -26.53
CA ALA A 57 -42.32 -34.61 -26.86
C ALA A 57 -41.80 -33.32 -26.20
N ILE A 58 -41.06 -33.46 -25.10
CA ILE A 58 -40.34 -32.37 -24.48
C ILE A 58 -39.05 -32.22 -25.26
N ALA A 59 -38.99 -31.16 -26.10
CA ALA A 59 -37.75 -30.69 -26.65
C ALA A 59 -36.81 -30.35 -25.44
N HIS A 60 -35.77 -31.12 -25.28
CA HIS A 60 -34.66 -30.79 -24.36
C HIS A 60 -33.94 -29.60 -24.96
N GLU A 61 -34.32 -28.44 -24.52
CA GLU A 61 -33.48 -27.24 -24.68
C GLU A 61 -32.33 -27.45 -23.68
N SER A 62 -31.19 -27.91 -24.23
CA SER A 62 -29.93 -27.97 -23.49
C SER A 62 -29.53 -26.53 -23.18
N ALA A 63 -29.93 -26.02 -22.03
CA ALA A 63 -29.26 -24.87 -21.46
C ALA A 63 -27.82 -25.28 -21.20
N SER A 64 -26.92 -24.93 -22.11
CA SER A 64 -25.49 -24.95 -21.86
C SER A 64 -25.25 -23.97 -20.70
N ALA A 65 -24.97 -24.54 -19.53
CA ALA A 65 -24.40 -23.74 -18.45
C ALA A 65 -23.06 -23.21 -18.97
N GLU A 66 -23.06 -21.92 -19.29
CA GLU A 66 -21.85 -21.19 -19.62
C GLU A 66 -20.95 -21.28 -18.38
N ALA A 67 -19.82 -21.96 -18.53
CA ALA A 67 -18.79 -22.01 -17.50
C ALA A 67 -18.42 -20.56 -17.14
N PRO A 68 -18.16 -20.24 -15.87
CA PRO A 68 -17.74 -18.89 -15.53
C PRO A 68 -16.50 -18.55 -16.36
N HIS A 69 -16.62 -17.56 -17.24
CA HIS A 69 -15.50 -17.01 -17.96
C HIS A 69 -14.48 -16.56 -16.90
N ALA A 70 -13.35 -17.23 -16.84
CA ALA A 70 -12.19 -16.69 -16.13
C ALA A 70 -11.96 -15.30 -16.75
N GLU A 71 -12.05 -14.25 -15.93
CA GLU A 71 -11.71 -12.90 -16.37
C GLU A 71 -10.25 -12.96 -16.84
N HIS A 72 -10.04 -13.01 -18.14
CA HIS A 72 -8.73 -12.81 -18.74
C HIS A 72 -8.36 -11.34 -18.52
N HIS A 73 -7.62 -11.08 -17.45
CA HIS A 73 -6.98 -9.79 -17.27
C HIS A 73 -5.95 -9.61 -18.39
N ALA A 74 -6.02 -8.47 -19.09
CA ALA A 74 -5.01 -8.17 -20.11
C ALA A 74 -3.63 -8.18 -19.45
N HIS A 75 -2.73 -8.95 -20.04
CA HIS A 75 -1.32 -8.93 -19.64
C HIS A 75 -0.70 -7.66 -20.20
N TRP A 76 -0.12 -6.84 -19.35
CA TRP A 76 0.58 -5.61 -19.74
C TRP A 76 2.09 -5.77 -19.48
N THR A 77 2.88 -5.01 -20.20
CA THR A 77 4.35 -5.00 -20.11
C THR A 77 4.87 -3.56 -20.03
N TYR A 78 6.19 -3.38 -20.01
CA TYR A 78 6.81 -2.06 -20.06
C TYR A 78 7.31 -1.66 -21.47
N ASP A 79 7.14 -2.51 -22.47
CA ASP A 79 7.56 -2.27 -23.84
C ASP A 79 6.61 -2.88 -24.86
N GLY A 80 6.83 -2.60 -26.15
CA GLY A 80 6.07 -3.16 -27.27
C GLY A 80 4.59 -2.79 -27.26
N SER A 81 3.76 -3.62 -27.84
CA SER A 81 2.32 -3.40 -28.04
C SER A 81 1.49 -3.44 -26.75
N GLU A 82 2.03 -3.96 -25.67
CA GLU A 82 1.41 -4.05 -24.36
C GLU A 82 2.06 -3.06 -23.36
N GLY A 83 2.91 -2.17 -23.87
CA GLY A 83 3.66 -1.18 -23.10
C GLY A 83 2.84 0.05 -22.72
N PRO A 84 3.47 1.00 -21.97
CA PRO A 84 2.82 2.15 -21.34
C PRO A 84 2.00 3.03 -22.29
N ASP A 85 2.40 3.15 -23.54
CA ASP A 85 1.69 3.96 -24.53
C ASP A 85 0.32 3.37 -24.93
N HIS A 86 0.14 2.07 -24.69
CA HIS A 86 -1.06 1.33 -25.07
C HIS A 86 -1.92 0.92 -23.87
N TRP A 87 -1.44 1.04 -22.62
CA TRP A 87 -2.16 0.57 -21.44
C TRP A 87 -3.61 1.04 -21.38
N GLY A 88 -3.87 2.32 -21.72
CA GLY A 88 -5.21 2.89 -21.64
C GLY A 88 -6.22 2.31 -22.64
N GLU A 89 -5.74 1.57 -23.64
CA GLU A 89 -6.56 0.97 -24.72
C GLU A 89 -6.78 -0.54 -24.49
N MET A 90 -5.98 -1.17 -23.61
CA MET A 90 -6.00 -2.63 -23.43
C MET A 90 -7.28 -3.12 -22.76
N GLU A 91 -7.76 -2.39 -21.74
CA GLU A 91 -8.99 -2.69 -21.02
C GLU A 91 -9.68 -1.41 -20.58
N ALA A 92 -11.02 -1.42 -20.52
CA ALA A 92 -11.80 -0.25 -20.10
C ALA A 92 -11.40 0.26 -18.69
N LYS A 93 -11.05 -0.65 -17.78
CA LYS A 93 -10.57 -0.29 -16.44
C LYS A 93 -9.20 0.41 -16.43
N PHE A 94 -8.41 0.32 -17.52
CA PHE A 94 -7.11 0.98 -17.66
C PHE A 94 -7.19 2.34 -18.36
N ASN A 95 -8.38 2.79 -18.76
CA ASN A 95 -8.57 4.06 -19.49
C ASN A 95 -7.88 5.26 -18.80
N THR A 96 -7.78 5.29 -17.48
CA THR A 96 -7.09 6.34 -16.73
C THR A 96 -5.61 6.45 -17.09
N CYS A 97 -4.96 5.38 -17.58
CA CYS A 97 -3.57 5.42 -18.00
C CYS A 97 -3.32 6.39 -19.16
N SER A 98 -4.30 6.60 -20.03
CA SER A 98 -4.24 7.54 -21.18
C SER A 98 -5.03 8.84 -20.94
N SER A 99 -6.17 8.78 -20.26
CA SER A 99 -7.06 9.92 -20.08
C SER A 99 -6.81 10.74 -18.82
N GLY A 100 -6.11 10.20 -17.85
CA GLY A 100 -5.79 10.82 -16.56
C GLY A 100 -4.97 12.11 -16.70
N LYS A 101 -5.16 13.04 -15.77
CA LYS A 101 -4.49 14.35 -15.79
C LYS A 101 -3.49 14.54 -14.65
N ASN A 102 -3.55 13.66 -13.64
CA ASN A 102 -2.65 13.66 -12.49
C ASN A 102 -1.84 12.35 -12.45
N GLN A 103 -1.27 11.99 -13.60
CA GLN A 103 -0.54 10.75 -13.77
C GLN A 103 0.87 10.79 -13.18
N SER A 104 1.39 9.65 -12.75
CA SER A 104 2.76 9.39 -12.31
C SER A 104 3.44 8.37 -13.20
N PRO A 105 4.79 8.36 -13.26
CA PRO A 105 5.73 9.25 -12.58
C PRO A 105 5.85 10.63 -13.24
N ILE A 106 6.57 11.55 -12.60
CA ILE A 106 6.82 12.90 -13.14
C ILE A 106 8.29 13.30 -13.02
N ASN A 107 8.71 14.33 -13.77
CA ASN A 107 9.93 15.06 -13.48
C ASN A 107 9.63 16.14 -12.43
N LEU A 108 10.22 15.99 -11.24
CA LEU A 108 10.09 16.95 -10.14
C LEU A 108 10.98 18.16 -10.42
N THR A 109 10.37 19.28 -10.77
CA THR A 109 10.99 20.58 -11.01
C THR A 109 10.08 21.70 -10.51
N ASP A 110 10.50 22.95 -10.61
CA ASP A 110 9.66 24.13 -10.33
C ASP A 110 8.99 24.05 -8.94
N PHE A 111 9.81 23.74 -7.95
CA PHE A 111 9.35 23.49 -6.59
C PHE A 111 8.69 24.71 -5.95
N VAL A 112 7.58 24.48 -5.30
CA VAL A 112 6.86 25.50 -4.51
C VAL A 112 7.22 25.30 -3.04
N GLN A 113 7.80 26.33 -2.44
CA GLN A 113 8.14 26.32 -1.01
C GLN A 113 6.88 26.18 -0.15
N ALA A 114 6.88 25.21 0.76
CA ALA A 114 5.76 24.93 1.65
C ALA A 114 6.27 24.51 3.04
N ASP A 115 5.49 24.81 4.07
CA ASP A 115 5.76 24.33 5.45
C ASP A 115 5.33 22.86 5.57
N LEU A 116 6.07 21.97 4.89
CA LEU A 116 5.82 20.53 4.95
C LEU A 116 6.15 20.00 6.35
N LYS A 117 5.18 19.39 6.99
CA LYS A 117 5.39 18.77 8.31
C LYS A 117 6.23 17.50 8.18
N PRO A 118 7.11 17.20 9.15
CA PRO A 118 7.88 15.98 9.15
C PRO A 118 7.00 14.74 9.04
N LEU A 119 7.44 13.75 8.27
CA LEU A 119 6.83 12.43 8.23
C LEU A 119 7.17 11.67 9.51
N ALA A 120 6.17 11.11 10.17
CA ALA A 120 6.39 10.23 11.31
C ALA A 120 6.34 8.76 10.88
N PHE A 121 7.50 8.12 10.82
CA PHE A 121 7.61 6.69 10.50
C PHE A 121 7.53 5.86 11.78
N ASN A 122 6.56 4.96 11.85
CA ASN A 122 6.38 4.01 12.95
C ASN A 122 6.42 2.59 12.40
N TYR A 123 7.57 2.19 11.87
CA TYR A 123 7.78 0.87 11.29
C TYR A 123 8.23 -0.11 12.38
N LYS A 124 7.35 -1.02 12.77
CA LYS A 124 7.56 -1.98 13.87
C LYS A 124 7.84 -3.39 13.38
N ALA A 125 7.18 -3.78 12.28
CA ALA A 125 7.33 -5.10 11.69
C ALA A 125 8.23 -5.02 10.46
N GLY A 126 8.99 -6.07 10.22
CA GLY A 126 9.73 -6.25 8.97
C GLY A 126 8.86 -6.85 7.88
N GLY A 127 9.39 -6.89 6.66
CA GLY A 127 8.82 -7.63 5.56
C GLY A 127 8.75 -9.12 5.90
N ASP A 128 7.64 -9.75 5.54
CA ASP A 128 7.37 -11.16 5.81
C ASP A 128 7.56 -12.06 4.59
N THR A 129 7.32 -11.53 3.42
CA THR A 129 7.41 -12.25 2.16
C THR A 129 7.96 -11.38 1.04
N ILE A 130 8.72 -12.02 0.14
CA ILE A 130 9.19 -11.44 -1.10
C ILE A 130 8.63 -12.21 -2.28
N LEU A 131 8.23 -11.52 -3.33
CA LEU A 131 7.69 -12.13 -4.54
C LEU A 131 8.21 -11.42 -5.79
N ASN A 132 8.32 -12.20 -6.85
CA ASN A 132 8.46 -11.71 -8.22
C ASN A 132 7.06 -11.73 -8.84
N ASN A 133 6.46 -10.57 -9.08
CA ASN A 133 5.10 -10.50 -9.67
C ASN A 133 5.09 -10.39 -11.20
N GLY A 134 6.26 -10.57 -11.83
CA GLY A 134 6.45 -10.43 -13.28
C GLY A 134 6.74 -8.99 -13.73
N HIS A 135 6.51 -8.01 -12.87
CA HIS A 135 6.72 -6.58 -13.17
C HIS A 135 7.73 -5.92 -12.24
N THR A 136 7.93 -6.49 -11.06
CA THR A 136 8.91 -6.05 -10.07
C THR A 136 9.14 -7.11 -9.00
N ILE A 137 10.19 -6.90 -8.20
CA ILE A 137 10.38 -7.62 -6.93
C ILE A 137 9.72 -6.80 -5.83
N GLN A 138 8.79 -7.44 -5.13
CA GLN A 138 7.98 -6.82 -4.09
C GLN A 138 8.18 -7.51 -2.74
N VAL A 139 8.30 -6.74 -1.68
CA VAL A 139 8.32 -7.22 -0.28
C VAL A 139 7.04 -6.76 0.40
N ASN A 140 6.27 -7.72 0.91
CA ASN A 140 5.04 -7.45 1.67
C ASN A 140 5.35 -7.29 3.15
N PHE A 141 4.51 -6.54 3.85
CA PHE A 141 4.60 -6.30 5.28
C PHE A 141 3.32 -6.75 5.98
N ALA A 142 3.48 -7.36 7.15
CA ALA A 142 2.38 -7.56 8.08
C ALA A 142 1.90 -6.21 8.64
N ASP A 143 0.68 -6.19 9.16
CA ASP A 143 0.13 -4.99 9.80
C ASP A 143 0.95 -4.55 11.02
N GLY A 144 0.93 -3.24 11.30
CA GLY A 144 1.58 -2.64 12.46
C GLY A 144 2.67 -1.62 12.14
N SER A 145 3.05 -1.48 10.85
CA SER A 145 3.95 -0.42 10.38
C SER A 145 3.14 0.65 9.65
N GLU A 146 3.45 1.93 9.89
CA GLU A 146 2.72 3.05 9.30
C GLU A 146 3.61 4.27 9.10
N VAL A 147 3.18 5.16 8.21
CA VAL A 147 3.66 6.53 8.10
C VAL A 147 2.52 7.49 8.42
N ALA A 148 2.77 8.52 9.23
CA ALA A 148 1.81 9.58 9.46
C ALA A 148 2.22 10.86 8.72
N LEU A 149 1.26 11.43 8.00
CA LEU A 149 1.35 12.69 7.29
C LEU A 149 0.27 13.65 7.82
N ASN A 150 0.67 14.77 8.41
CA ASN A 150 -0.27 15.75 9.01
C ASN A 150 -1.25 15.14 10.04
N GLY A 151 -0.79 14.12 10.79
CA GLY A 151 -1.61 13.41 11.78
C GLY A 151 -2.54 12.36 11.20
N HIS A 152 -2.52 12.14 9.88
CA HIS A 152 -3.26 11.06 9.22
C HIS A 152 -2.33 9.87 8.97
N SER A 153 -2.72 8.67 9.44
CA SER A 153 -1.91 7.45 9.34
C SER A 153 -2.24 6.63 8.11
N TYR A 154 -1.19 6.12 7.47
CA TYR A 154 -1.24 5.19 6.35
C TYR A 154 -0.44 3.93 6.70
N ALA A 155 -1.08 2.78 6.72
CA ALA A 155 -0.45 1.50 7.00
C ALA A 155 0.45 1.05 5.84
N LEU A 156 1.70 0.68 6.14
CA LEU A 156 2.62 0.11 5.16
C LEU A 156 2.10 -1.24 4.68
N LYS A 157 2.01 -1.42 3.37
CA LYS A 157 1.56 -2.66 2.73
C LYS A 157 2.69 -3.43 2.08
N GLN A 158 3.53 -2.75 1.32
CA GLN A 158 4.62 -3.36 0.58
C GLN A 158 5.64 -2.31 0.15
N PHE A 159 6.85 -2.75 -0.21
CA PHE A 159 7.71 -1.99 -1.09
C PHE A 159 8.09 -2.79 -2.33
N HIS A 160 8.43 -2.09 -3.39
CA HIS A 160 8.93 -2.65 -4.64
C HIS A 160 9.91 -1.70 -5.31
N ALA A 161 10.66 -2.21 -6.28
CA ALA A 161 11.75 -1.47 -6.91
C ALA A 161 11.51 -1.25 -8.42
N HIS A 162 12.09 -0.17 -8.92
CA HIS A 162 12.17 0.16 -10.34
C HIS A 162 13.61 0.51 -10.72
N ALA A 163 14.06 0.02 -11.87
CA ALA A 163 15.36 0.35 -12.45
C ALA A 163 15.23 0.55 -13.98
N PRO A 164 15.60 1.77 -14.46
CA PRO A 164 15.97 2.96 -13.70
C PRO A 164 14.79 3.53 -12.87
N SER A 165 15.04 4.67 -12.18
CA SER A 165 13.96 5.35 -11.43
C SER A 165 12.80 5.75 -12.34
N GLU A 166 11.60 5.72 -11.80
CA GLU A 166 10.40 6.20 -12.48
C GLU A 166 10.32 7.71 -12.45
N ASN A 167 10.39 8.31 -11.24
CA ASN A 167 10.46 9.76 -11.14
C ASN A 167 11.84 10.28 -11.50
N GLN A 168 11.85 11.51 -12.00
CA GLN A 168 13.06 12.30 -12.17
C GLN A 168 13.08 13.44 -11.15
N ILE A 169 14.29 13.89 -10.77
CA ILE A 169 14.49 15.11 -9.99
C ILE A 169 15.38 16.03 -10.82
N ASN A 170 14.86 17.20 -11.21
CA ASN A 170 15.53 18.15 -12.09
C ASN A 170 16.08 17.50 -13.40
N GLY A 171 15.26 16.62 -14.01
CA GLY A 171 15.59 15.92 -15.25
C GLY A 171 16.57 14.76 -15.10
N LYS A 172 17.02 14.44 -13.88
CA LYS A 172 17.93 13.31 -13.61
C LYS A 172 17.13 12.06 -13.25
N ASN A 173 17.37 10.96 -13.98
CA ASN A 173 17.03 9.62 -13.51
C ASN A 173 18.11 9.09 -12.56
N TYR A 174 17.70 8.28 -11.62
CA TYR A 174 18.56 7.53 -10.72
C TYR A 174 18.66 6.07 -11.19
N PRO A 175 19.74 5.35 -10.86
CA PRO A 175 19.88 3.94 -11.23
C PRO A 175 18.74 3.05 -10.74
N MET A 176 18.11 3.41 -9.61
CA MET A 176 16.99 2.66 -9.05
C MET A 176 16.13 3.58 -8.17
N GLU A 177 14.84 3.24 -8.03
CA GLU A 177 13.89 3.85 -7.12
C GLU A 177 13.10 2.75 -6.40
N VAL A 178 12.84 2.95 -5.11
CA VAL A 178 12.01 2.04 -4.31
C VAL A 178 10.77 2.78 -3.83
N HIS A 179 9.62 2.20 -4.03
CA HIS A 179 8.32 2.70 -3.61
C HIS A 179 7.81 1.95 -2.39
N PHE A 180 7.58 2.64 -1.28
CA PHE A 180 6.89 2.13 -0.10
C PHE A 180 5.42 2.51 -0.20
N VAL A 181 4.57 1.55 -0.47
CA VAL A 181 3.13 1.76 -0.67
C VAL A 181 2.41 1.61 0.65
N HIS A 182 1.64 2.63 0.99
CA HIS A 182 0.83 2.69 2.19
C HIS A 182 -0.63 2.95 1.85
N ALA A 183 -1.53 2.48 2.69
CA ALA A 183 -2.97 2.73 2.56
C ALA A 183 -3.58 3.16 3.89
N ASP A 184 -4.50 4.11 3.85
CA ASP A 184 -5.32 4.47 5.01
C ASP A 184 -6.50 3.51 5.18
N ALA A 185 -7.31 3.74 6.22
CA ALA A 185 -8.49 2.91 6.50
C ALA A 185 -9.59 3.00 5.42
N ASN A 186 -9.56 4.03 4.56
CA ASN A 186 -10.49 4.24 3.46
C ASN A 186 -9.95 3.74 2.12
N GLY A 187 -8.71 3.21 2.10
CA GLY A 187 -8.04 2.74 0.89
C GLY A 187 -7.32 3.85 0.11
N SER A 188 -7.24 5.08 0.64
CA SER A 188 -6.43 6.15 0.03
C SER A 188 -4.96 5.81 0.14
N LEU A 189 -4.21 6.05 -0.93
CA LEU A 189 -2.81 5.65 -1.02
C LEU A 189 -1.85 6.81 -0.76
N ALA A 190 -0.77 6.49 -0.04
CA ALA A 190 0.42 7.32 0.04
C ALA A 190 1.65 6.48 -0.32
N VAL A 191 2.50 6.99 -1.21
CA VAL A 191 3.73 6.33 -1.63
C VAL A 191 4.93 7.17 -1.19
N VAL A 192 5.82 6.54 -0.42
CA VAL A 192 7.13 7.11 -0.10
C VAL A 192 8.12 6.55 -1.11
N ALA A 193 8.74 7.43 -1.89
CA ALA A 193 9.73 7.08 -2.90
C ALA A 193 11.14 7.39 -2.42
N VAL A 194 12.05 6.46 -2.65
CA VAL A 194 13.48 6.56 -2.27
C VAL A 194 14.33 6.36 -3.51
N MET A 195 15.14 7.38 -3.84
CA MET A 195 16.08 7.31 -4.94
C MET A 195 17.37 6.61 -4.51
N PHE A 196 17.98 5.88 -5.44
CA PHE A 196 19.25 5.20 -5.23
C PHE A 196 20.30 5.69 -6.20
N GLU A 197 21.50 5.92 -5.67
CA GLU A 197 22.74 6.13 -6.44
C GLU A 197 23.61 4.89 -6.31
N GLU A 198 24.48 4.68 -7.29
CA GLU A 198 25.50 3.64 -7.18
C GLU A 198 26.53 3.99 -6.10
N GLY A 199 26.84 3.04 -5.22
CA GLY A 199 27.78 3.25 -4.13
C GLY A 199 27.92 2.05 -3.21
N ALA A 200 27.92 2.27 -1.91
CA ALA A 200 27.96 1.19 -0.94
C ALA A 200 26.66 0.37 -0.98
N ALA A 201 26.76 -0.93 -0.73
CA ALA A 201 25.60 -1.83 -0.67
C ALA A 201 24.60 -1.36 0.38
N ASN A 202 23.32 -1.33 0.01
CA ASN A 202 22.24 -1.03 0.92
C ASN A 202 21.94 -2.23 1.83
N PRO A 203 21.98 -2.08 3.17
CA PRO A 203 21.80 -3.19 4.10
C PRO A 203 20.40 -3.81 4.06
N GLY A 204 19.36 -3.00 3.82
CA GLY A 204 17.98 -3.48 3.71
C GLY A 204 17.78 -4.31 2.44
N LEU A 205 18.28 -3.82 1.30
CA LEU A 205 18.26 -4.58 0.06
C LEU A 205 19.10 -5.85 0.15
N THR A 206 20.25 -5.82 0.84
CA THR A 206 21.07 -7.04 1.05
C THR A 206 20.26 -8.14 1.75
N LYS A 207 19.46 -7.79 2.75
CA LYS A 207 18.59 -8.76 3.44
C LYS A 207 17.47 -9.27 2.54
N ALA A 208 16.76 -8.36 1.87
CA ALA A 208 15.63 -8.71 1.02
C ALA A 208 16.06 -9.59 -0.16
N TRP A 209 17.12 -9.21 -0.85
CA TRP A 209 17.50 -9.80 -2.13
C TRP A 209 18.26 -11.12 -2.03
N LYS A 210 18.64 -11.55 -0.82
CA LYS A 210 19.08 -12.93 -0.59
C LYS A 210 18.02 -13.98 -0.96
N ALA A 211 16.75 -13.58 -0.94
CA ALA A 211 15.62 -14.47 -1.19
C ALA A 211 14.78 -14.04 -2.41
N MET A 212 15.36 -13.22 -3.31
CA MET A 212 14.66 -12.80 -4.54
C MET A 212 14.26 -14.04 -5.37
N PRO A 213 12.95 -14.21 -5.67
CA PRO A 213 12.49 -15.28 -6.55
C PRO A 213 12.90 -15.00 -7.99
N GLU A 214 13.37 -16.04 -8.69
CA GLU A 214 13.82 -15.92 -10.09
C GLU A 214 12.65 -15.87 -11.06
N ASN A 215 11.56 -16.62 -10.79
CA ASN A 215 10.46 -16.75 -11.73
C ASN A 215 9.25 -15.89 -11.32
N ALA A 216 8.58 -15.32 -12.33
CA ALA A 216 7.33 -14.61 -12.14
C ALA A 216 6.27 -15.51 -11.47
N GLY A 217 5.55 -14.96 -10.48
CA GLY A 217 4.57 -15.68 -9.68
C GLY A 217 5.15 -16.37 -8.44
N GLU A 218 6.46 -16.51 -8.33
CA GLU A 218 7.07 -17.10 -7.14
C GLU A 218 7.02 -16.16 -5.95
N LYS A 219 6.77 -16.75 -4.76
CA LYS A 219 6.71 -16.07 -3.47
C LYS A 219 7.49 -16.87 -2.44
N VAL A 220 8.34 -16.18 -1.68
CA VAL A 220 9.21 -16.77 -0.67
C VAL A 220 9.02 -16.05 0.66
N ALA A 221 8.98 -16.78 1.77
CA ALA A 221 9.00 -16.20 3.11
C ALA A 221 10.39 -15.63 3.41
N LEU A 222 10.46 -14.39 3.88
CA LEU A 222 11.71 -13.77 4.32
C LEU A 222 12.14 -14.38 5.66
N LYS A 223 13.40 -14.80 5.73
CA LYS A 223 14.03 -15.29 6.95
C LYS A 223 14.68 -14.15 7.75
N ASP A 224 15.21 -13.16 7.03
CA ASP A 224 15.82 -11.98 7.61
C ASP A 224 14.74 -10.90 7.85
N ASN A 225 14.84 -10.19 8.97
CA ASN A 225 13.94 -9.08 9.26
C ASN A 225 14.32 -7.87 8.40
N VAL A 226 13.56 -7.61 7.33
CA VAL A 226 13.75 -6.47 6.43
C VAL A 226 12.91 -5.31 6.93
N LEU A 227 13.52 -4.38 7.63
CA LEU A 227 12.84 -3.15 8.06
C LEU A 227 12.84 -2.14 6.91
N GLY A 228 11.71 -1.49 6.65
CA GLY A 228 11.64 -0.42 5.64
C GLY A 228 12.62 0.72 5.95
N THR A 229 12.88 1.00 7.22
CA THR A 229 13.87 2.01 7.66
C THR A 229 15.32 1.67 7.29
N ASP A 230 15.65 0.39 7.09
CA ASP A 230 17.01 -0.04 6.68
C ASP A 230 17.33 0.36 5.24
N ILE A 231 16.30 0.70 4.47
CA ILE A 231 16.40 1.07 3.05
C ILE A 231 16.41 2.61 2.87
N MET A 232 15.83 3.34 3.80
CA MET A 232 15.62 4.80 3.70
C MET A 232 16.82 5.61 4.19
N PRO A 233 17.03 6.85 3.67
CA PRO A 233 18.02 7.79 4.21
C PRO A 233 17.66 8.20 5.65
N ALA A 234 18.65 8.70 6.41
CA ALA A 234 18.40 9.25 7.75
C ALA A 234 17.54 10.53 7.67
N ASP A 235 17.85 11.41 6.73
CA ASP A 235 17.07 12.62 6.44
C ASP A 235 15.78 12.24 5.70
N LYS A 236 14.64 12.57 6.29
CA LYS A 236 13.30 12.28 5.78
C LYS A 236 12.63 13.51 5.16
N SER A 237 13.40 14.57 4.84
CA SER A 237 12.89 15.68 4.03
C SER A 237 12.40 15.19 2.67
N TYR A 238 11.34 15.75 2.16
CA TYR A 238 10.66 15.20 1.00
C TYR A 238 10.04 16.26 0.11
N TYR A 239 9.83 15.89 -1.15
CA TYR A 239 8.95 16.57 -2.08
C TYR A 239 7.58 15.93 -2.01
N ARG A 240 6.53 16.72 -2.20
CA ARG A 240 5.14 16.22 -2.19
C ARG A 240 4.40 16.66 -3.44
N PHE A 241 3.71 15.71 -4.08
CA PHE A 241 2.75 15.99 -5.14
C PHE A 241 1.60 14.97 -5.12
N ASN A 242 0.50 15.28 -5.81
CA ASN A 242 -0.58 14.34 -6.01
C ASN A 242 -0.44 13.70 -7.40
N GLY A 243 -0.56 12.38 -7.45
CA GLY A 243 -0.34 11.62 -8.66
C GLY A 243 -1.24 10.39 -8.76
N SER A 244 -0.72 9.35 -9.39
CA SER A 244 -1.40 8.09 -9.64
C SER A 244 -0.54 6.89 -9.27
N LEU A 245 -1.12 5.69 -9.41
CA LEU A 245 -0.33 4.49 -9.60
C LEU A 245 0.47 4.60 -10.91
N THR A 246 1.68 4.05 -10.94
CA THR A 246 2.56 4.05 -12.12
C THR A 246 2.35 2.83 -13.01
N THR A 247 1.46 1.94 -12.62
CA THR A 247 1.08 0.74 -13.37
C THR A 247 -0.44 0.68 -13.59
N PRO A 248 -0.94 -0.04 -14.58
CA PRO A 248 -2.38 -0.27 -14.71
C PRO A 248 -3.03 -0.69 -13.39
N PRO A 249 -4.17 -0.10 -13.03
CA PRO A 249 -5.05 0.77 -13.83
C PRO A 249 -4.75 2.28 -13.76
N CYS A 250 -3.57 2.71 -13.31
CA CYS A 250 -3.11 4.10 -13.22
C CYS A 250 -4.04 5.02 -12.41
N THR A 251 -4.68 4.47 -11.40
CA THR A 251 -5.65 5.17 -10.54
C THR A 251 -5.04 6.41 -9.92
N GLU A 252 -5.70 7.56 -10.09
CA GLU A 252 -5.29 8.84 -9.52
C GLU A 252 -5.69 8.98 -8.06
N GLY A 253 -5.22 10.04 -7.38
CA GLY A 253 -5.49 10.30 -5.97
C GLY A 253 -4.40 9.77 -5.03
N VAL A 254 -3.27 9.32 -5.56
CA VAL A 254 -2.11 8.89 -4.77
C VAL A 254 -1.33 10.10 -4.27
N THR A 255 -1.06 10.14 -2.96
CA THR A 255 -0.14 11.13 -2.37
C THR A 255 1.29 10.62 -2.50
N TRP A 256 2.12 11.33 -3.26
CA TRP A 256 3.54 11.03 -3.45
C TRP A 256 4.41 11.84 -2.50
N LEU A 257 5.36 11.16 -1.85
CA LEU A 257 6.30 11.67 -0.87
C LEU A 257 7.70 11.20 -1.28
N VAL A 258 8.37 11.98 -2.14
CA VAL A 258 9.69 11.62 -2.69
C VAL A 258 10.77 12.14 -1.77
N LEU A 259 11.54 11.25 -1.12
CA LEU A 259 12.60 11.66 -0.21
C LEU A 259 13.70 12.39 -0.97
N LYS A 260 14.14 13.56 -0.44
CA LYS A 260 15.10 14.45 -1.10
C LYS A 260 16.52 13.88 -1.17
N LYS A 261 16.88 13.05 -0.18
CA LYS A 261 18.22 12.48 -0.09
C LYS A 261 18.22 11.07 -0.65
N PRO A 262 18.99 10.79 -1.70
CA PRO A 262 19.17 9.43 -2.16
C PRO A 262 19.94 8.60 -1.13
N VAL A 263 19.77 7.29 -1.21
CA VAL A 263 20.64 6.30 -0.56
C VAL A 263 21.49 5.61 -1.62
N THR A 264 22.42 4.75 -1.19
CA THR A 264 23.24 3.99 -2.13
C THR A 264 22.81 2.54 -2.21
N ALA A 265 23.00 1.95 -3.38
CA ALA A 265 23.04 0.50 -3.60
C ALA A 265 24.34 0.15 -4.33
N SER A 266 24.87 -1.04 -4.12
CA SER A 266 26.01 -1.47 -4.90
C SER A 266 25.62 -1.72 -6.35
N LYS A 267 26.57 -1.57 -7.26
CA LYS A 267 26.39 -1.91 -8.67
C LYS A 267 25.79 -3.33 -8.82
N GLU A 268 26.32 -4.28 -8.07
CA GLU A 268 25.82 -5.66 -8.05
C GLU A 268 24.36 -5.76 -7.62
N GLN A 269 23.93 -5.00 -6.60
CA GLN A 269 22.53 -5.00 -6.17
C GLN A 269 21.60 -4.49 -7.27
N ILE A 270 21.98 -3.45 -7.97
CA ILE A 270 21.21 -2.86 -9.07
C ILE A 270 21.19 -3.83 -10.26
N GLU A 271 22.33 -4.37 -10.65
CA GLU A 271 22.45 -5.28 -11.79
C GLU A 271 21.69 -6.59 -11.55
N ASN A 272 21.75 -7.16 -10.34
CA ASN A 272 21.00 -8.37 -9.99
C ASN A 272 19.48 -8.15 -10.11
N PHE A 273 18.98 -6.99 -9.66
CA PHE A 273 17.57 -6.64 -9.84
C PHE A 273 17.22 -6.51 -11.33
N MET A 274 18.00 -5.74 -12.10
CA MET A 274 17.77 -5.56 -13.54
C MET A 274 17.84 -6.86 -14.31
N HIS A 275 18.77 -7.76 -13.94
CA HIS A 275 18.90 -9.07 -14.57
C HIS A 275 17.63 -9.91 -14.38
N LEU A 276 17.04 -9.91 -13.19
CA LEU A 276 15.80 -10.64 -12.92
C LEU A 276 14.57 -10.04 -13.64
N MET A 277 14.58 -8.74 -13.86
CA MET A 277 13.47 -8.10 -14.58
C MET A 277 13.57 -8.28 -16.11
N HIS A 278 14.75 -8.62 -16.65
CA HIS A 278 15.02 -8.79 -18.08
C HIS A 278 14.78 -7.54 -18.95
N HIS A 279 14.19 -6.47 -18.40
CA HIS A 279 13.86 -5.21 -19.05
C HIS A 279 13.80 -4.07 -18.02
N HIS A 280 13.78 -2.85 -18.50
CA HIS A 280 13.45 -1.70 -17.65
C HIS A 280 12.00 -1.79 -17.21
N ASN A 281 11.75 -1.54 -15.92
CA ASN A 281 10.41 -1.62 -15.34
C ASN A 281 9.93 -0.26 -14.82
N ASN A 282 10.18 0.78 -15.59
CA ASN A 282 9.78 2.15 -15.29
C ASN A 282 8.86 2.71 -16.37
N ARG A 283 7.73 3.25 -15.97
CA ARG A 283 6.83 3.98 -16.85
C ARG A 283 7.49 5.30 -17.28
N PRO A 284 7.35 5.75 -18.54
CA PRO A 284 7.77 7.08 -18.96
C PRO A 284 7.15 8.18 -18.10
N ILE A 285 7.88 9.30 -17.92
CA ILE A 285 7.38 10.46 -17.18
C ILE A 285 6.13 11.05 -17.83
N GLN A 286 5.21 11.48 -16.99
CA GLN A 286 3.93 12.05 -17.35
C GLN A 286 3.93 13.59 -17.19
N ALA A 287 3.05 14.27 -17.90
CA ALA A 287 2.92 15.72 -17.79
C ALA A 287 2.55 16.14 -16.37
N VAL A 288 3.25 17.12 -15.81
CA VAL A 288 2.96 17.71 -14.50
C VAL A 288 1.61 18.42 -14.50
N ASN A 289 1.21 19.00 -15.65
CA ASN A 289 0.03 19.82 -15.79
C ASN A 289 0.03 21.00 -14.78
N ALA A 290 -1.10 21.26 -14.11
CA ALA A 290 -1.21 22.35 -13.14
C ALA A 290 -0.92 21.93 -11.70
N ARG A 291 -0.27 20.79 -11.49
CA ARG A 291 0.03 20.28 -10.13
C ARG A 291 1.22 21.02 -9.51
N PRO A 292 1.08 21.54 -8.27
CA PRO A 292 2.23 22.03 -7.53
C PRO A 292 3.08 20.85 -7.04
N ILE A 293 4.39 21.00 -7.09
CA ILE A 293 5.36 20.12 -6.45
C ILE A 293 5.90 20.88 -5.23
N LEU A 294 5.51 20.45 -4.05
CA LEU A 294 5.83 21.12 -2.79
C LEU A 294 7.18 20.64 -2.24
N GLU A 295 7.96 21.55 -1.62
CA GLU A 295 9.21 21.24 -0.90
C GLU A 295 9.36 21.99 0.43
#